data_421f5f869cad1b618dd1fdc5186f6225
#
_entry.id   421f5f869cad1b618dd1fdc5186f6225
#
_cell.length_a   1.000
_cell.length_b   1.000
_cell.length_c   1.000
_cell.angle_alpha   90.00
_cell.angle_beta   90.00
_cell.angle_gamma   90.00
#
_symmetry.space_group_name_H-M   'P 1'
#
loop_
_entity.id
_entity.type
_entity.pdbx_description
1 polymer ?
#
loop_
_entity_poly.entity_id
_entity_poly.type
_entity_poly.pdbx_seq_one_letter_code
_entity_poly.pdbx_strand_id
1 'polypeptide(L)'
;HGHRRYWPMVFLERCVGIAAPYDPWYQKVQLSLALELPPPDVIVAEGGNLTQCSAISRMFGRKRCLAHLHGQTSGSPAMDTIYGGVLALSEFIRDDYLQNSSLDRRSAYILYNCIDTERFRPAPPPMALRTRLGFGPRDFVMLFCGRLEPDKGIHKLMEALSKLPVPNIRLLIVGSPFFGRTQQSSFLRKLEQQAKALGDRVQFTGYIPNEDLPDYYR
;
A
#
# COMPACT_ATOMS: atom_id res chain seq x y z
N HIS A 1 5.22 0.90 -24.32
CA HIS A 1 3.85 1.39 -24.04
C HIS A 1 3.28 0.51 -22.94
N GLY A 2 3.61 0.82 -21.67
CA GLY A 2 3.08 0.12 -20.51
C GLY A 2 1.64 0.56 -20.27
N HIS A 3 0.70 -0.37 -20.35
CA HIS A 3 -0.66 -0.16 -19.91
C HIS A 3 -0.68 0.13 -18.40
N ARG A 4 -0.77 1.40 -18.04
CA ARG A 4 -1.20 1.78 -16.69
C ARG A 4 -2.66 1.36 -16.58
N ARG A 5 -2.95 0.30 -15.86
CA ARG A 5 -4.32 -0.01 -15.46
C ARG A 5 -4.74 1.07 -14.47
N TYR A 6 -5.48 2.05 -14.96
CA TYR A 6 -6.23 2.94 -14.10
C TYR A 6 -7.30 2.09 -13.42
N TRP A 7 -7.45 2.25 -12.11
CA TRP A 7 -8.62 1.73 -11.42
C TRP A 7 -9.85 2.30 -12.15
N PRO A 8 -10.80 1.45 -12.56
CA PRO A 8 -12.01 1.99 -13.17
C PRO A 8 -12.68 2.91 -12.17
N MET A 9 -13.15 4.06 -12.65
CA MET A 9 -14.06 4.89 -11.85
C MET A 9 -15.26 4.03 -11.50
N VAL A 10 -15.36 3.61 -10.25
CA VAL A 10 -16.54 2.90 -9.77
C VAL A 10 -17.58 3.96 -9.45
N PHE A 11 -18.54 4.14 -10.34
CA PHE A 11 -19.75 4.86 -10.06
C PHE A 11 -20.63 3.99 -9.16
N LEU A 12 -20.51 4.11 -7.87
CA LEU A 12 -21.62 3.87 -6.97
C LEU A 12 -22.53 5.07 -7.12
N GLU A 13 -23.84 4.91 -7.14
CA GLU A 13 -24.85 5.93 -7.54
C GLU A 13 -24.69 7.34 -6.92
N ARG A 14 -23.76 7.54 -5.96
CA ARG A 14 -23.45 8.83 -5.30
C ARG A 14 -21.98 9.00 -4.89
N CYS A 15 -21.07 8.13 -5.30
CA CYS A 15 -19.64 8.25 -5.00
C CYS A 15 -18.80 8.31 -6.27
N VAL A 16 -18.02 9.35 -6.43
CA VAL A 16 -17.02 9.47 -7.50
C VAL A 16 -15.66 9.28 -6.89
N GLY A 17 -14.98 8.18 -7.23
CA GLY A 17 -13.59 7.94 -6.87
C GLY A 17 -12.66 8.51 -7.95
N ILE A 18 -11.86 9.50 -7.62
CA ILE A 18 -10.87 10.08 -8.52
C ILE A 18 -9.50 9.80 -7.93
N ALA A 19 -8.76 8.81 -8.49
CA ALA A 19 -7.37 8.55 -8.15
C ALA A 19 -6.47 9.36 -9.10
N ALA A 20 -5.69 10.31 -8.54
CA ALA A 20 -4.71 11.07 -9.30
C ALA A 20 -3.29 10.62 -8.97
N PRO A 21 -2.46 10.34 -9.97
CA PRO A 21 -1.03 10.42 -9.77
C PRO A 21 -0.61 11.88 -9.51
N TYR A 22 0.54 12.08 -8.85
CA TYR A 22 1.11 13.39 -8.49
C TYR A 22 1.51 14.27 -9.70
N ASP A 23 0.81 14.15 -10.82
CA ASP A 23 1.06 14.89 -12.05
C ASP A 23 0.16 16.13 -12.09
N PRO A 24 0.71 17.34 -12.21
CA PRO A 24 -0.05 18.59 -12.25
C PRO A 24 -1.11 18.64 -13.35
N TRP A 25 -0.89 17.94 -14.46
CA TRP A 25 -1.86 17.87 -15.56
C TRP A 25 -3.10 17.07 -15.16
N TYR A 26 -2.91 15.91 -14.54
CA TYR A 26 -4.03 15.11 -14.00
C TYR A 26 -4.83 15.88 -12.95
N GLN A 27 -4.14 16.69 -12.17
CA GLN A 27 -4.78 17.51 -11.15
C GLN A 27 -5.72 18.55 -11.75
N LYS A 28 -5.34 19.18 -12.87
CA LYS A 28 -6.20 20.12 -13.60
C LYS A 28 -7.42 19.42 -14.21
N VAL A 29 -7.21 18.26 -14.83
CA VAL A 29 -8.31 17.46 -15.41
C VAL A 29 -9.32 17.04 -14.34
N GLN A 30 -8.87 16.65 -13.17
CA GLN A 30 -9.76 16.28 -12.07
C GLN A 30 -10.59 17.45 -11.55
N LEU A 31 -9.97 18.61 -11.40
CA LEU A 31 -10.68 19.81 -10.99
C LEU A 31 -11.73 20.19 -12.03
N SER A 32 -11.41 20.10 -13.32
CA SER A 32 -12.35 20.37 -14.42
C SER A 32 -13.51 19.38 -14.42
N LEU A 33 -13.26 18.08 -14.24
CA LEU A 33 -14.28 17.06 -14.14
C LEU A 33 -15.17 17.25 -12.90
N ALA A 34 -14.60 17.67 -11.77
CA ALA A 34 -15.34 17.95 -10.57
C ALA A 34 -16.31 19.15 -10.73
N LEU A 35 -15.99 20.10 -11.63
CA LEU A 35 -16.87 21.23 -11.94
C LEU A 35 -18.07 20.84 -12.83
N GLU A 36 -17.94 19.79 -13.62
CA GLU A 36 -18.97 19.33 -14.57
C GLU A 36 -19.90 18.28 -13.94
N LEU A 37 -19.53 17.68 -12.82
CA LEU A 37 -20.33 16.66 -12.15
C LEU A 37 -21.30 17.28 -11.13
N PRO A 38 -22.47 16.64 -10.89
CA PRO A 38 -23.33 17.05 -9.80
C PRO A 38 -22.57 17.02 -8.47
N PRO A 39 -22.85 17.93 -7.53
CA PRO A 39 -22.10 18.02 -6.28
C PRO A 39 -22.17 16.70 -5.51
N PRO A 40 -21.01 16.10 -5.14
CA PRO A 40 -20.97 14.84 -4.43
C PRO A 40 -21.46 15.00 -2.99
N ASP A 41 -22.05 13.95 -2.43
CA ASP A 41 -22.45 13.92 -1.02
C ASP A 41 -21.21 13.84 -0.10
N VAL A 42 -20.19 13.08 -0.50
CA VAL A 42 -18.93 12.89 0.23
C VAL A 42 -17.75 12.86 -0.74
N ILE A 43 -16.68 13.50 -0.35
CA ILE A 43 -15.40 13.50 -1.06
C ILE A 43 -14.34 12.88 -0.14
N VAL A 44 -13.72 11.80 -0.58
CA VAL A 44 -12.61 11.16 0.13
C VAL A 44 -11.31 11.49 -0.59
N ALA A 45 -10.41 12.19 0.10
CA ALA A 45 -9.09 12.54 -0.41
C ALA A 45 -8.03 11.56 0.12
N GLU A 46 -7.41 10.82 -0.78
CA GLU A 46 -6.31 9.90 -0.48
C GLU A 46 -4.96 10.61 -0.63
N GLY A 47 -4.51 11.24 0.44
CA GLY A 47 -3.29 12.02 0.40
C GLY A 47 -3.42 13.22 -0.55
N GLY A 48 -2.32 13.74 -1.03
CA GLY A 48 -2.32 14.71 -2.10
C GLY A 48 -1.90 16.11 -1.70
N ASN A 49 -1.98 17.01 -2.69
CA ASN A 49 -1.60 18.39 -2.52
C ASN A 49 -2.68 19.14 -1.73
N LEU A 50 -2.33 19.66 -0.55
CA LEU A 50 -3.25 20.41 0.31
C LEU A 50 -3.91 21.60 -0.41
N THR A 51 -3.23 22.21 -1.38
CA THR A 51 -3.79 23.31 -2.19
C THR A 51 -4.99 22.86 -3.00
N GLN A 52 -4.93 21.66 -3.60
CA GLN A 52 -6.06 21.09 -4.34
C GLN A 52 -7.21 20.69 -3.43
N CYS A 53 -6.88 20.00 -2.33
CA CYS A 53 -7.88 19.60 -1.35
C CYS A 53 -8.57 20.83 -0.77
N SER A 54 -7.84 21.94 -0.56
CA SER A 54 -8.39 23.23 -0.15
C SER A 54 -9.35 23.82 -1.21
N ALA A 55 -8.99 23.77 -2.50
CA ALA A 55 -9.87 24.24 -3.57
C ALA A 55 -11.18 23.44 -3.63
N ILE A 56 -11.07 22.11 -3.59
CA ILE A 56 -12.22 21.18 -3.57
C ILE A 56 -13.12 21.45 -2.35
N SER A 57 -12.51 21.62 -1.18
CA SER A 57 -13.22 21.92 0.06
C SER A 57 -13.97 23.25 0.02
N ARG A 58 -13.41 24.28 -0.62
CA ARG A 58 -14.09 25.57 -0.84
C ARG A 58 -15.28 25.45 -1.79
N MET A 59 -15.15 24.60 -2.82
CA MET A 59 -16.21 24.39 -3.82
C MET A 59 -17.40 23.62 -3.26
N PHE A 60 -17.15 22.53 -2.56
CA PHE A 60 -18.18 21.58 -2.14
C PHE A 60 -18.54 21.64 -0.65
N GLY A 61 -17.76 22.39 0.11
CA GLY A 61 -17.92 22.54 1.56
C GLY A 61 -17.10 21.52 2.37
N ARG A 62 -16.42 22.01 3.39
CA ARG A 62 -15.52 21.24 4.26
C ARG A 62 -16.18 19.97 4.85
N LYS A 63 -17.43 20.06 5.25
CA LYS A 63 -18.16 18.93 5.87
C LYS A 63 -18.30 17.71 4.98
N ARG A 64 -18.17 17.87 3.67
CA ARG A 64 -18.23 16.78 2.70
C ARG A 64 -16.87 16.18 2.41
N CYS A 65 -15.77 16.83 2.85
CA CYS A 65 -14.41 16.40 2.55
C CYS A 65 -13.83 15.60 3.73
N LEU A 66 -13.44 14.37 3.47
CA LEU A 66 -12.76 13.47 4.42
C LEU A 66 -11.35 13.20 3.94
N ALA A 67 -10.36 13.26 4.86
CA ALA A 67 -9.02 12.78 4.55
C ALA A 67 -8.94 11.28 4.82
N HIS A 68 -8.42 10.50 3.86
CA HIS A 68 -8.11 9.08 4.06
C HIS A 68 -6.63 8.92 4.41
N LEU A 69 -6.36 8.49 5.63
CA LEU A 69 -5.02 8.43 6.21
C LEU A 69 -4.46 7.01 6.08
N HIS A 70 -3.59 6.80 5.08
CA HIS A 70 -2.93 5.50 4.82
C HIS A 70 -1.68 5.25 5.67
N GLY A 71 -1.22 6.22 6.42
CA GLY A 71 -0.04 6.15 7.27
C GLY A 71 -0.09 7.22 8.34
N GLN A 72 0.93 7.23 9.18
CA GLN A 72 1.08 8.23 10.22
C GLN A 72 1.14 9.63 9.57
N THR A 73 0.18 10.44 9.93
CA THR A 73 0.02 11.82 9.42
C THR A 73 -0.48 12.67 10.56
N SER A 74 0.36 13.54 11.06
CA SER A 74 -0.04 14.47 12.12
C SER A 74 -1.08 15.45 11.60
N GLY A 75 -2.16 15.59 12.35
CA GLY A 75 -3.15 16.63 12.10
C GLY A 75 -2.55 18.02 12.25
N SER A 76 -3.24 19.01 11.73
CA SER A 76 -2.87 20.41 11.88
C SER A 76 -4.09 21.32 11.71
N PRO A 77 -4.07 22.54 12.28
CA PRO A 77 -5.14 23.52 12.05
C PRO A 77 -5.38 23.81 10.56
N ALA A 78 -4.33 23.76 9.73
CA ALA A 78 -4.47 23.94 8.29
C ALA A 78 -5.28 22.81 7.65
N MET A 79 -5.05 21.56 8.03
CA MET A 79 -5.84 20.40 7.56
C MET A 79 -7.29 20.48 8.06
N ASP A 80 -7.51 20.96 9.26
CA ASP A 80 -8.84 21.13 9.84
C ASP A 80 -9.69 22.19 9.10
N THR A 81 -9.06 23.11 8.38
CA THR A 81 -9.79 24.04 7.49
C THR A 81 -10.26 23.38 6.20
N ILE A 82 -9.62 22.26 5.81
CA ILE A 82 -9.87 21.56 4.55
C ILE A 82 -10.85 20.40 4.77
N TYR A 83 -10.63 19.60 5.81
CA TYR A 83 -11.37 18.37 6.04
C TYR A 83 -12.39 18.52 7.16
N GLY A 84 -13.59 18.01 6.93
CA GLY A 84 -14.64 17.92 7.96
C GLY A 84 -14.53 16.68 8.83
N GLY A 85 -13.68 15.73 8.42
CA GLY A 85 -13.40 14.51 9.14
C GLY A 85 -12.27 13.71 8.50
N VAL A 86 -11.93 12.58 9.12
CA VAL A 86 -10.87 11.69 8.65
C VAL A 86 -11.33 10.23 8.67
N LEU A 87 -10.79 9.44 7.73
CA LEU A 87 -10.85 7.99 7.69
C LEU A 87 -9.44 7.46 7.97
N ALA A 88 -9.23 6.82 9.10
CA ALA A 88 -7.92 6.30 9.50
C ALA A 88 -7.88 4.78 9.39
N LEU A 89 -6.76 4.21 8.95
CA LEU A 89 -6.59 2.76 8.82
C LEU A 89 -6.47 2.02 10.15
N SER A 90 -6.27 2.73 11.27
CA SER A 90 -6.19 2.15 12.61
C SER A 90 -6.50 3.18 13.68
N GLU A 91 -6.73 2.71 14.91
CA GLU A 91 -6.88 3.57 16.07
C GLU A 91 -5.63 4.42 16.31
N PHE A 92 -4.45 3.81 16.16
CA PHE A 92 -3.18 4.51 16.30
C PHE A 92 -3.08 5.72 15.36
N ILE A 93 -3.36 5.53 14.06
CA ILE A 93 -3.32 6.61 13.05
C ILE A 93 -4.36 7.69 13.37
N ARG A 94 -5.58 7.29 13.77
CA ARG A 94 -6.62 8.23 14.18
C ARG A 94 -6.17 9.08 15.35
N ASP A 95 -5.66 8.44 16.40
CA ASP A 95 -5.32 9.10 17.64
C ASP A 95 -4.08 9.99 17.47
N ASP A 96 -3.09 9.58 16.68
CA ASP A 96 -1.94 10.40 16.28
C ASP A 96 -2.38 11.67 15.52
N TYR A 97 -3.31 11.53 14.57
CA TYR A 97 -3.87 12.68 13.85
C TYR A 97 -4.55 13.67 14.78
N LEU A 98 -5.37 13.17 15.70
CA LEU A 98 -6.15 14.00 16.62
C LEU A 98 -5.31 14.73 17.66
N GLN A 99 -4.07 14.33 17.92
CA GLN A 99 -3.18 15.04 18.88
C GLN A 99 -2.93 16.50 18.47
N ASN A 100 -2.92 16.79 17.17
CA ASN A 100 -2.63 18.12 16.62
C ASN A 100 -3.79 18.68 15.78
N SER A 101 -4.98 18.13 15.93
CA SER A 101 -6.18 18.49 15.20
C SER A 101 -7.25 19.00 16.15
N SER A 102 -8.04 19.95 15.72
CA SER A 102 -9.23 20.44 16.42
C SER A 102 -10.52 19.71 16.03
N LEU A 103 -10.42 18.67 15.20
CA LEU A 103 -11.59 17.85 14.82
C LEU A 103 -12.13 17.08 16.03
N ASP A 104 -13.46 17.04 16.14
CA ASP A 104 -14.13 16.18 17.11
C ASP A 104 -13.81 14.71 16.78
N ARG A 105 -13.52 13.90 17.81
CA ARG A 105 -13.30 12.45 17.66
C ARG A 105 -14.44 11.74 16.94
N ARG A 106 -15.66 12.25 17.01
CA ARG A 106 -16.84 11.74 16.29
C ARG A 106 -16.73 11.92 14.78
N SER A 107 -15.86 12.81 14.29
CA SER A 107 -15.56 13.02 12.88
C SER A 107 -14.32 12.24 12.40
N ALA A 108 -13.73 11.41 13.27
CA ALA A 108 -12.56 10.59 12.97
C ALA A 108 -12.95 9.10 13.02
N TYR A 109 -13.18 8.54 11.85
CA TYR A 109 -13.63 7.16 11.65
C TYR A 109 -12.47 6.22 11.44
N ILE A 110 -12.65 4.94 11.79
CA ILE A 110 -11.71 3.88 11.46
C ILE A 110 -12.27 3.11 10.26
N LEU A 111 -11.45 3.03 9.21
CA LEU A 111 -11.73 2.25 8.02
C LEU A 111 -10.51 1.36 7.75
N TYR A 112 -10.53 0.14 8.25
CA TYR A 112 -9.47 -0.84 8.01
C TYR A 112 -9.35 -1.16 6.51
N ASN A 113 -8.12 -1.42 6.06
CA ASN A 113 -7.92 -2.00 4.75
C ASN A 113 -8.62 -3.36 4.68
N CYS A 114 -9.32 -3.61 3.59
CA CYS A 114 -10.00 -4.87 3.35
C CYS A 114 -9.16 -5.78 2.45
N ILE A 115 -9.46 -7.07 2.54
CA ILE A 115 -8.87 -8.12 1.72
C ILE A 115 -10.01 -9.01 1.21
N ASP A 116 -9.87 -9.52 0.01
CA ASP A 116 -10.76 -10.55 -0.55
C ASP A 116 -10.49 -11.89 0.16
N THR A 117 -11.33 -12.24 1.12
CA THR A 117 -11.18 -13.43 1.96
C THR A 117 -11.53 -14.73 1.22
N GLU A 118 -12.29 -14.67 0.12
CA GLU A 118 -12.53 -15.81 -0.74
C GLU A 118 -11.28 -16.21 -1.50
N ARG A 119 -10.51 -15.22 -1.90
CA ARG A 119 -9.26 -15.41 -2.62
C ARG A 119 -8.08 -15.70 -1.70
N PHE A 120 -7.91 -14.90 -0.64
CA PHE A 120 -6.87 -15.07 0.36
C PHE A 120 -7.39 -15.91 1.54
N ARG A 121 -7.60 -17.20 1.29
CA ARG A 121 -8.08 -18.17 2.28
C ARG A 121 -7.06 -19.27 2.54
N PRO A 122 -7.06 -19.87 3.75
CA PRO A 122 -6.24 -21.05 4.01
C PRO A 122 -6.55 -22.18 3.01
N ALA A 123 -5.52 -22.78 2.48
CA ALA A 123 -5.61 -23.93 1.60
C ALA A 123 -4.33 -24.79 1.74
N PRO A 124 -4.33 -26.03 1.27
CA PRO A 124 -3.12 -26.85 1.26
C PRO A 124 -1.97 -26.16 0.51
N PRO A 125 -0.70 -26.32 0.97
CA PRO A 125 0.45 -25.76 0.29
C PRO A 125 0.52 -26.16 -1.18
N PRO A 126 0.81 -25.25 -2.12
CA PRO A 126 0.92 -25.56 -3.55
C PRO A 126 2.26 -26.27 -3.83
N MET A 127 2.28 -27.58 -3.72
CA MET A 127 3.51 -28.39 -3.81
C MET A 127 4.25 -28.18 -5.13
N ALA A 128 3.54 -27.99 -6.23
CA ALA A 128 4.15 -27.70 -7.53
C ALA A 128 4.92 -26.37 -7.52
N LEU A 129 4.38 -25.34 -6.85
CA LEU A 129 5.05 -24.04 -6.68
C LEU A 129 6.29 -24.19 -5.79
N ARG A 130 6.19 -24.92 -4.69
CA ARG A 130 7.33 -25.19 -3.79
C ARG A 130 8.47 -25.89 -4.53
N THR A 131 8.16 -26.92 -5.30
CA THR A 131 9.16 -27.64 -6.14
C THR A 131 9.79 -26.73 -7.18
N ARG A 132 8.99 -25.92 -7.87
CA ARG A 132 9.49 -24.95 -8.87
C ARG A 132 10.43 -23.91 -8.26
N LEU A 133 10.17 -23.52 -7.01
CA LEU A 133 11.02 -22.58 -6.26
C LEU A 133 12.22 -23.26 -5.58
N GLY A 134 12.44 -24.57 -5.77
CA GLY A 134 13.55 -25.31 -5.23
C GLY A 134 13.42 -25.67 -3.75
N PHE A 135 12.21 -25.60 -3.17
CA PHE A 135 11.98 -25.95 -1.77
C PHE A 135 11.64 -27.42 -1.60
N GLY A 136 12.33 -28.08 -0.68
CA GLY A 136 12.06 -29.46 -0.30
C GLY A 136 10.86 -29.61 0.64
N PRO A 137 10.37 -30.86 0.81
CA PRO A 137 9.20 -31.14 1.64
C PRO A 137 9.45 -30.86 3.14
N ARG A 138 10.70 -30.84 3.58
CA ARG A 138 11.10 -30.57 4.97
C ARG A 138 11.56 -29.11 5.19
N ASP A 139 11.56 -28.27 4.16
CA ASP A 139 11.97 -26.88 4.31
C ASP A 139 10.88 -26.08 5.01
N PHE A 140 11.28 -25.32 6.02
CA PHE A 140 10.46 -24.27 6.60
C PHE A 140 10.66 -22.98 5.80
N VAL A 141 9.64 -22.59 5.05
CA VAL A 141 9.70 -21.41 4.18
C VAL A 141 9.13 -20.19 4.88
N MET A 142 9.98 -19.21 5.15
CA MET A 142 9.57 -17.89 5.58
C MET A 142 9.25 -17.05 4.34
N LEU A 143 8.12 -16.39 4.30
CA LEU A 143 7.74 -15.46 3.24
C LEU A 143 8.00 -14.02 3.67
N PHE A 144 8.71 -13.26 2.84
CA PHE A 144 8.67 -11.80 2.82
C PHE A 144 7.92 -11.36 1.56
N CYS A 145 6.85 -10.60 1.71
CA CYS A 145 6.09 -10.06 0.59
C CYS A 145 5.96 -8.54 0.74
N GLY A 146 6.50 -7.79 -0.22
CA GLY A 146 6.44 -6.32 -0.18
C GLY A 146 7.48 -5.62 -1.04
N ARG A 147 7.50 -4.29 -0.97
CA ARG A 147 8.52 -3.49 -1.66
C ARG A 147 9.89 -3.73 -1.04
N LEU A 148 10.91 -3.87 -1.89
CA LEU A 148 12.29 -4.07 -1.45
C LEU A 148 12.94 -2.72 -1.14
N GLU A 149 12.54 -2.14 0.00
CA GLU A 149 12.99 -0.85 0.51
C GLU A 149 13.55 -0.99 1.94
N PRO A 150 14.45 -0.10 2.35
CA PRO A 150 15.09 -0.19 3.67
C PRO A 150 14.11 -0.19 4.85
N ASP A 151 13.02 0.59 4.75
CA ASP A 151 11.96 0.71 5.77
C ASP A 151 11.19 -0.59 5.99
N LYS A 152 11.18 -1.52 5.02
CA LYS A 152 10.53 -2.83 5.12
C LYS A 152 11.37 -3.87 5.88
N GLY A 153 12.62 -3.56 6.21
CA GLY A 153 13.47 -4.37 7.08
C GLY A 153 13.98 -5.69 6.50
N ILE A 154 13.83 -5.94 5.18
CA ILE A 154 14.26 -7.19 4.54
C ILE A 154 15.74 -7.51 4.77
N HIS A 155 16.61 -6.50 4.78
CA HIS A 155 18.05 -6.65 5.06
C HIS A 155 18.31 -7.19 6.48
N LYS A 156 17.50 -6.77 7.47
CA LYS A 156 17.57 -7.25 8.84
C LYS A 156 17.11 -8.71 8.96
N LEU A 157 16.05 -9.07 8.19
CA LEU A 157 15.58 -10.45 8.13
C LEU A 157 16.66 -11.38 7.55
N MET A 158 17.34 -10.97 6.48
CA MET A 158 18.44 -11.72 5.88
C MET A 158 19.64 -11.83 6.83
N GLU A 159 19.98 -10.78 7.56
CA GLU A 159 20.99 -10.80 8.59
C GLU A 159 20.63 -11.78 9.72
N ALA A 160 19.39 -11.76 10.18
CA ALA A 160 18.91 -12.71 11.18
C ALA A 160 19.02 -14.16 10.67
N LEU A 161 18.59 -14.41 9.42
CA LEU A 161 18.71 -15.72 8.79
C LEU A 161 20.16 -16.22 8.73
N SER A 162 21.14 -15.34 8.48
CA SER A 162 22.55 -15.70 8.42
C SER A 162 23.10 -16.23 9.75
N LYS A 163 22.51 -15.79 10.86
CA LYS A 163 22.91 -16.17 12.23
C LYS A 163 22.21 -17.46 12.73
N LEU A 164 21.19 -17.92 11.99
CA LEU A 164 20.45 -19.13 12.39
C LEU A 164 21.18 -20.40 11.93
N PRO A 165 21.60 -21.29 12.85
CA PRO A 165 22.31 -22.54 12.54
C PRO A 165 21.35 -23.66 12.12
N VAL A 166 20.25 -23.31 11.41
CA VAL A 166 19.17 -24.22 11.00
C VAL A 166 19.13 -24.28 9.47
N PRO A 167 19.62 -25.36 8.85
CA PRO A 167 19.87 -25.41 7.41
C PRO A 167 18.57 -25.50 6.57
N ASN A 168 17.49 -26.00 7.13
CA ASN A 168 16.21 -26.16 6.42
C ASN A 168 15.28 -24.95 6.52
N ILE A 169 15.74 -23.82 7.08
CA ILE A 169 15.00 -22.55 7.01
C ILE A 169 15.35 -21.86 5.71
N ARG A 170 14.33 -21.60 4.90
CA ARG A 170 14.41 -20.91 3.60
C ARG A 170 13.69 -19.56 3.68
N LEU A 171 14.11 -18.60 2.88
CA LEU A 171 13.47 -17.29 2.78
C LEU A 171 13.05 -17.06 1.33
N LEU A 172 11.74 -16.96 1.13
CA LEU A 172 11.14 -16.57 -0.13
C LEU A 172 10.86 -15.07 -0.11
N ILE A 173 11.43 -14.33 -1.05
CA ILE A 173 11.29 -12.89 -1.17
C ILE A 173 10.44 -12.59 -2.41
N VAL A 174 9.21 -12.13 -2.17
CA VAL A 174 8.25 -11.73 -3.19
C VAL A 174 8.13 -10.21 -3.22
N GLY A 175 8.49 -9.61 -4.34
CA GLY A 175 8.40 -8.17 -4.52
C GLY A 175 9.55 -7.56 -5.31
N SER A 176 9.45 -6.27 -5.55
CA SER A 176 10.46 -5.48 -6.26
C SER A 176 10.60 -4.08 -5.63
N PRO A 177 11.67 -3.33 -5.93
CA PRO A 177 11.82 -1.95 -5.44
C PRO A 177 10.71 -1.00 -5.93
N PHE A 178 10.19 -1.25 -7.12
CA PHE A 178 9.16 -0.42 -7.76
C PHE A 178 8.08 -1.34 -8.36
N PHE A 179 6.81 -1.03 -8.15
CA PHE A 179 5.67 -1.79 -8.64
C PHE A 179 5.83 -2.19 -10.12
N GLY A 180 6.23 -3.45 -10.38
CA GLY A 180 6.39 -4.00 -11.72
C GLY A 180 7.50 -3.38 -12.60
N ARG A 181 8.37 -2.52 -12.08
CA ARG A 181 9.51 -1.96 -12.80
C ARG A 181 10.82 -2.66 -12.42
N THR A 182 11.62 -2.96 -13.43
CA THR A 182 12.95 -3.62 -13.28
C THR A 182 14.07 -2.66 -12.88
N GLN A 183 13.75 -1.50 -12.30
CA GLN A 183 14.77 -0.53 -11.95
C GLN A 183 15.64 -1.04 -10.80
N GLN A 184 16.93 -1.24 -11.04
CA GLN A 184 17.88 -1.64 -10.02
C GLN A 184 18.19 -0.46 -9.08
N SER A 185 17.87 -0.61 -7.81
CA SER A 185 18.30 0.30 -6.76
C SER A 185 19.64 -0.14 -6.15
N SER A 186 20.39 0.79 -5.56
CA SER A 186 21.61 0.45 -4.82
C SER A 186 21.32 -0.50 -3.64
N PHE A 187 20.14 -0.37 -3.06
CA PHE A 187 19.66 -1.23 -1.98
C PHE A 187 19.41 -2.66 -2.47
N LEU A 188 18.76 -2.83 -3.63
CA LEU A 188 18.54 -4.15 -4.23
C LEU A 188 19.87 -4.89 -4.48
N ARG A 189 20.87 -4.20 -5.02
CA ARG A 189 22.22 -4.78 -5.23
C ARG A 189 22.85 -5.26 -3.93
N LYS A 190 22.68 -4.51 -2.82
CA LYS A 190 23.14 -4.95 -1.49
C LYS A 190 22.42 -6.21 -1.02
N LEU A 191 21.11 -6.29 -1.21
CA LEU A 191 20.32 -7.48 -0.87
C LEU A 191 20.77 -8.70 -1.69
N GLU A 192 21.01 -8.53 -2.99
CA GLU A 192 21.51 -9.60 -3.85
C GLU A 192 22.90 -10.10 -3.42
N GLN A 193 23.77 -9.19 -2.96
CA GLN A 193 25.07 -9.57 -2.39
C GLN A 193 24.93 -10.36 -1.09
N GLN A 194 24.05 -9.93 -0.18
CA GLN A 194 23.75 -10.67 1.05
C GLN A 194 23.17 -12.05 0.74
N ALA A 195 22.28 -12.15 -0.26
CA ALA A 195 21.68 -13.40 -0.69
C ALA A 195 22.71 -14.40 -1.22
N LYS A 196 23.73 -13.93 -1.96
CA LYS A 196 24.84 -14.80 -2.44
C LYS A 196 25.55 -15.50 -1.29
N ALA A 197 25.74 -14.82 -0.15
CA ALA A 197 26.36 -15.42 1.03
C ALA A 197 25.45 -16.44 1.72
N LEU A 198 24.14 -16.37 1.55
CA LEU A 198 23.14 -17.29 2.10
C LEU A 198 22.86 -18.47 1.15
N GLY A 199 23.34 -18.39 -0.09
CA GLY A 199 23.20 -19.45 -1.10
C GLY A 199 21.74 -19.79 -1.40
N ASP A 200 21.42 -21.08 -1.40
CA ASP A 200 20.10 -21.62 -1.71
C ASP A 200 19.05 -21.37 -0.62
N ARG A 201 19.46 -20.78 0.52
CA ARG A 201 18.51 -20.42 1.59
C ARG A 201 17.63 -19.24 1.25
N VAL A 202 17.95 -18.45 0.21
CA VAL A 202 17.21 -17.24 -0.19
C VAL A 202 16.82 -17.33 -1.66
N GLN A 203 15.53 -17.16 -1.91
CA GLN A 203 14.97 -17.15 -3.27
C GLN A 203 14.20 -15.85 -3.51
N PHE A 204 14.52 -15.16 -4.61
CA PHE A 204 13.76 -13.98 -5.08
C PHE A 204 12.83 -14.38 -6.23
N THR A 205 11.60 -13.92 -6.19
CA THR A 205 10.66 -14.08 -7.32
C THR A 205 10.56 -12.84 -8.20
N GLY A 206 10.98 -11.68 -7.68
CA GLY A 206 10.60 -10.40 -8.26
C GLY A 206 9.15 -10.04 -7.96
N TYR A 207 8.59 -9.14 -8.77
CA TYR A 207 7.20 -8.73 -8.65
C TYR A 207 6.25 -9.87 -9.05
N ILE A 208 5.31 -10.16 -8.20
CA ILE A 208 4.20 -11.09 -8.47
C ILE A 208 2.90 -10.27 -8.48
N PRO A 209 2.04 -10.42 -9.50
CA PRO A 209 0.73 -9.80 -9.54
C PRO A 209 -0.12 -10.20 -8.32
N ASN A 210 -0.98 -9.29 -7.86
CA ASN A 210 -1.81 -9.54 -6.67
C ASN A 210 -2.73 -10.76 -6.86
N GLU A 211 -3.15 -11.03 -8.09
CA GLU A 211 -3.94 -12.21 -8.48
C GLU A 211 -3.22 -13.53 -8.21
N ASP A 212 -1.92 -13.59 -8.27
CA ASP A 212 -1.12 -14.81 -8.10
C ASP A 212 -0.57 -14.96 -6.67
N LEU A 213 -0.65 -13.90 -5.84
CA LEU A 213 -0.11 -13.91 -4.48
C LEU A 213 -0.71 -14.97 -3.54
N PRO A 214 -2.00 -15.36 -3.64
CA PRO A 214 -2.56 -16.36 -2.72
C PRO A 214 -1.75 -17.64 -2.61
N ASP A 215 -1.18 -18.12 -3.72
CA ASP A 215 -0.38 -19.35 -3.73
C ASP A 215 0.98 -19.20 -3.04
N TYR A 216 1.50 -17.97 -2.97
CA TYR A 216 2.75 -17.67 -2.25
C TYR A 216 2.54 -17.55 -0.74
N TYR A 217 1.31 -17.26 -0.29
CA TYR A 217 0.96 -17.18 1.13
C TYR A 217 0.58 -18.53 1.74
N ARG A 218 0.39 -19.57 0.94
CA ARG A 218 0.03 -20.96 1.34
C ARG A 218 1.30 -21.82 1.55
#